data_bb109ffe48e0b1352ad7e94de5154241
#
_entry.id   bb109ffe48e0b1352ad7e94de5154241
#
_cell.length_a   1.000
_cell.length_b   1.000
_cell.length_c   1.000
_cell.angle_alpha   90.00
_cell.angle_beta   90.00
_cell.angle_gamma   90.00
#
_symmetry.space_group_name_H-M   'P 1'
#
loop_
_entity.id
_entity.type
_entity.pdbx_description
1 polymer ?
#
loop_
_entity_poly.entity_id
_entity_poly.type
_entity_poly.pdbx_seq_one_letter_code
_entity_poly.pdbx_strand_id
1 'polypeptide(L)'
;MSEKWDEKVIELAKSLINCQSYSGHEDKAAEALKAYMKETGVFDEIETDCYGNVIGHIKGKNPGPKVLFDGHIDTVPVGNLKDWKHDPFHAVVEDGKLYGRGAADMKGAVAAFTVAAHRYAVENGKNFA
;
A
#
# COMPACT_ATOMS: atom_id res chain seq x y z
N MET A 1 -18.01 4.95 -2.26
CA MET A 1 -17.16 4.28 -1.21
C MET A 1 -17.54 4.88 0.13
N SER A 2 -17.41 4.18 1.24
CA SER A 2 -17.64 4.82 2.53
C SER A 2 -16.41 5.65 2.89
N GLU A 3 -16.61 6.84 3.42
CA GLU A 3 -15.58 7.80 3.86
C GLU A 3 -14.45 7.13 4.66
N LYS A 4 -14.81 6.20 5.54
CA LYS A 4 -13.87 5.38 6.33
C LYS A 4 -12.84 4.59 5.51
N TRP A 5 -13.21 4.05 4.34
CA TRP A 5 -12.28 3.25 3.52
C TRP A 5 -11.39 4.14 2.66
N ASP A 6 -11.91 5.30 2.23
CA ASP A 6 -11.14 6.31 1.51
C ASP A 6 -10.03 6.88 2.40
N GLU A 7 -10.35 7.19 3.68
CA GLU A 7 -9.37 7.61 4.68
C GLU A 7 -8.25 6.59 4.84
N LYS A 8 -8.57 5.29 4.96
CA LYS A 8 -7.56 4.23 5.09
C LYS A 8 -6.64 4.13 3.86
N VAL A 9 -7.18 4.31 2.65
CA VAL A 9 -6.34 4.35 1.43
C VAL A 9 -5.37 5.52 1.49
N ILE A 10 -5.86 6.70 1.85
CA ILE A 10 -5.03 7.92 1.95
C ILE A 10 -3.96 7.75 3.03
N GLU A 11 -4.32 7.24 4.20
CA GLU A 11 -3.39 7.02 5.31
C GLU A 11 -2.26 6.04 4.92
N LEU A 12 -2.61 4.88 4.33
CA LEU A 12 -1.62 3.92 3.88
C LEU A 12 -0.75 4.50 2.76
N ALA A 13 -1.34 5.18 1.78
CA ALA A 13 -0.59 5.82 0.71
C ALA A 13 0.40 6.86 1.25
N LYS A 14 -0.03 7.71 2.19
CA LYS A 14 0.85 8.68 2.86
C LYS A 14 1.98 7.99 3.62
N SER A 15 1.68 6.93 4.35
CA SER A 15 2.70 6.15 5.07
C SER A 15 3.76 5.61 4.12
N LEU A 16 3.36 5.03 2.99
CA LEU A 16 4.28 4.51 1.98
C LEU A 16 5.09 5.62 1.29
N ILE A 17 4.47 6.74 0.94
CA ILE A 17 5.14 7.88 0.29
C ILE A 17 6.18 8.50 1.22
N ASN A 18 5.88 8.62 2.52
CA ASN A 18 6.80 9.17 3.51
C ASN A 18 8.03 8.27 3.74
N CYS A 19 8.01 7.02 3.29
CA CYS A 19 9.17 6.15 3.23
C CYS A 19 9.89 6.35 1.90
N GLN A 20 11.04 7.05 1.89
CA GLN A 20 11.90 7.05 0.71
C GLN A 20 12.31 5.60 0.40
N SER A 21 12.09 5.17 -0.84
CA SER A 21 12.31 3.77 -1.27
C SER A 21 12.82 3.74 -2.71
N TYR A 22 14.05 4.21 -2.92
CA TYR A 22 14.71 4.02 -4.20
C TYR A 22 14.97 2.53 -4.43
N SER A 23 15.01 2.11 -5.70
CA SER A 23 15.23 0.70 -6.08
C SER A 23 16.47 0.14 -5.37
N GLY A 24 16.30 -0.98 -4.67
CA GLY A 24 17.30 -1.61 -3.80
C GLY A 24 17.36 -1.07 -2.36
N HIS A 25 16.47 -0.14 -1.99
CA HIS A 25 16.39 0.48 -0.64
C HIS A 25 14.94 0.62 -0.17
N GLU A 26 14.13 -0.42 -0.36
CA GLU A 26 12.69 -0.43 -0.10
C GLU A 26 12.30 -0.81 1.33
N ASP A 27 13.26 -1.17 2.18
CA ASP A 27 13.02 -1.76 3.51
C ASP A 27 11.99 -1.00 4.35
N LYS A 28 12.07 0.33 4.38
CA LYS A 28 11.16 1.17 5.17
C LYS A 28 9.73 1.11 4.64
N ALA A 29 9.57 1.13 3.33
CA ALA A 29 8.25 1.03 2.69
C ALA A 29 7.66 -0.37 2.88
N ALA A 30 8.49 -1.41 2.78
CA ALA A 30 8.11 -2.79 3.05
C ALA A 30 7.62 -2.97 4.50
N GLU A 31 8.36 -2.45 5.48
CA GLU A 31 7.95 -2.51 6.89
C GLU A 31 6.66 -1.72 7.17
N ALA A 32 6.46 -0.55 6.54
CA ALA A 32 5.22 0.21 6.66
C ALA A 32 4.02 -0.58 6.11
N LEU A 33 4.18 -1.23 4.96
CA LEU A 33 3.13 -2.07 4.37
C LEU A 33 2.81 -3.28 5.26
N LYS A 34 3.83 -3.96 5.78
CA LYS A 34 3.67 -5.09 6.71
C LYS A 34 2.98 -4.65 8.00
N ALA A 35 3.33 -3.49 8.53
CA ALA A 35 2.70 -2.96 9.74
C ALA A 35 1.20 -2.76 9.53
N TYR A 36 0.79 -2.14 8.41
CA TYR A 36 -0.61 -2.01 8.04
C TYR A 36 -1.30 -3.37 7.95
N MET A 37 -0.74 -4.33 7.21
CA MET A 37 -1.33 -5.66 7.05
C MET A 37 -1.54 -6.36 8.40
N LYS A 38 -0.55 -6.27 9.31
CA LYS A 38 -0.64 -6.83 10.67
C LYS A 38 -1.74 -6.17 11.50
N GLU A 39 -1.82 -4.84 11.46
CA GLU A 39 -2.81 -4.06 12.22
C GLU A 39 -4.24 -4.40 11.83
N THR A 40 -4.49 -4.71 10.56
CA THR A 40 -5.83 -5.07 10.07
C THR A 40 -6.38 -6.36 10.68
N GLY A 41 -5.51 -7.29 11.03
CA GLY A 41 -5.87 -8.62 11.54
C GLY A 41 -6.58 -9.53 10.54
N VAL A 42 -6.71 -9.13 9.26
CA VAL A 42 -7.38 -9.97 8.23
C VAL A 42 -6.43 -10.82 7.40
N PHE A 43 -5.15 -10.44 7.35
CA PHE A 43 -4.13 -11.22 6.65
C PHE A 43 -3.71 -12.41 7.51
N ASP A 44 -3.91 -13.62 7.01
CA ASP A 44 -3.62 -14.86 7.74
C ASP A 44 -2.12 -15.17 7.77
N GLU A 45 -1.41 -14.77 6.72
CA GLU A 45 0.05 -14.91 6.60
C GLU A 45 0.61 -13.61 6.01
N ILE A 46 1.74 -13.16 6.55
CA ILE A 46 2.47 -11.99 6.05
C ILE A 46 3.95 -12.37 6.07
N GLU A 47 4.55 -12.45 4.91
CA GLU A 47 5.94 -12.85 4.75
C GLU A 47 6.75 -11.82 3.93
N THR A 48 8.05 -11.91 4.04
CA THR A 48 9.00 -11.18 3.20
C THR A 48 9.95 -12.21 2.62
N ASP A 49 10.06 -12.27 1.30
CA ASP A 49 10.97 -13.20 0.64
C ASP A 49 12.42 -12.71 0.64
N CYS A 50 13.32 -13.49 0.04
CA CYS A 50 14.75 -13.16 -0.02
C CYS A 50 15.09 -11.95 -0.91
N TYR A 51 14.13 -11.46 -1.70
CA TYR A 51 14.26 -10.26 -2.53
C TYR A 51 13.65 -9.01 -1.87
N GLY A 52 13.03 -9.16 -0.69
CA GLY A 52 12.37 -8.07 0.00
C GLY A 52 10.90 -7.87 -0.38
N ASN A 53 10.32 -8.75 -1.20
CA ASN A 53 8.90 -8.66 -1.55
C ASN A 53 8.03 -8.94 -0.32
N VAL A 54 7.06 -8.07 -0.07
CA VAL A 54 6.05 -8.27 0.97
C VAL A 54 4.88 -9.03 0.38
N ILE A 55 4.56 -10.17 0.97
CA ILE A 55 3.49 -11.05 0.51
C ILE A 55 2.47 -11.21 1.64
N GLY A 56 1.25 -10.77 1.40
CA GLY A 56 0.14 -10.91 2.34
C GLY A 56 -0.91 -11.87 1.80
N HIS A 57 -1.30 -12.87 2.59
CA HIS A 57 -2.32 -13.84 2.22
C HIS A 57 -3.59 -13.61 3.05
N ILE A 58 -4.72 -13.57 2.38
CA ILE A 58 -6.04 -13.63 2.99
C ILE A 58 -6.71 -14.91 2.51
N LYS A 59 -6.96 -15.85 3.44
CA LYS A 59 -7.58 -17.13 3.12
C LYS A 59 -9.10 -17.03 3.19
N GLY A 60 -9.76 -17.31 2.08
CA GLY A 60 -11.19 -17.49 2.05
C GLY A 60 -11.62 -18.81 2.71
N LYS A 61 -12.90 -18.91 3.08
CA LYS A 61 -13.48 -20.12 3.68
C LYS A 61 -13.95 -21.14 2.65
N ASN A 62 -14.05 -20.73 1.39
CA ASN A 62 -14.59 -21.56 0.32
C ASN A 62 -13.48 -21.96 -0.67
N PRO A 63 -13.58 -23.13 -1.32
CA PRO A 63 -12.68 -23.47 -2.41
C PRO A 63 -12.95 -22.63 -3.64
N GLY A 64 -11.90 -22.25 -4.38
CA GLY A 64 -12.04 -21.49 -5.61
C GLY A 64 -10.72 -20.90 -6.10
N PRO A 65 -10.76 -20.03 -7.11
CA PRO A 65 -9.59 -19.43 -7.68
C PRO A 65 -8.93 -18.43 -6.72
N LYS A 66 -7.61 -18.35 -6.77
CA LYS A 66 -6.84 -17.31 -6.08
C LYS A 66 -6.73 -16.08 -6.95
N VAL A 67 -6.89 -14.91 -6.36
CA VAL A 67 -6.64 -13.61 -7.00
C VAL A 67 -5.35 -13.05 -6.45
N LEU A 68 -4.41 -12.70 -7.32
CA LEU A 68 -3.16 -12.04 -6.98
C LEU A 68 -3.26 -10.56 -7.38
N PHE A 69 -2.96 -9.67 -6.45
CA PHE A 69 -2.65 -8.27 -6.72
C PHE A 69 -1.13 -8.09 -6.59
N ASP A 70 -0.53 -7.49 -7.60
CA ASP A 70 0.91 -7.28 -7.65
C ASP A 70 1.21 -5.81 -7.96
N GLY A 71 2.30 -5.29 -7.37
CA GLY A 71 2.74 -3.93 -7.56
C GLY A 71 4.09 -3.67 -6.90
N HIS A 72 4.76 -2.59 -7.33
CA HIS A 72 6.06 -2.21 -6.79
C HIS A 72 5.96 -1.10 -5.74
N ILE A 73 6.88 -1.08 -4.79
CA ILE A 73 7.00 -0.08 -3.72
C ILE A 73 8.24 0.79 -3.85
N ASP A 74 9.12 0.48 -4.79
CA ASP A 74 10.25 1.34 -5.11
C ASP A 74 9.83 2.55 -5.93
N THR A 75 10.70 3.54 -5.97
CA THR A 75 10.52 4.76 -6.75
C THR A 75 11.84 5.20 -7.38
N VAL A 76 11.71 5.89 -8.51
CA VAL A 76 12.85 6.60 -9.11
C VAL A 76 13.24 7.83 -8.28
N PRO A 77 14.46 8.35 -8.43
CA PRO A 77 14.90 9.58 -7.79
C PRO A 77 14.00 10.78 -8.11
N VAL A 78 13.97 11.74 -7.20
CA VAL A 78 13.09 12.92 -7.30
C VAL A 78 13.57 13.99 -8.29
N GLY A 79 14.81 13.90 -8.77
CA GLY A 79 15.39 14.91 -9.63
C GLY A 79 15.68 16.21 -8.87
N ASN A 80 15.37 17.35 -9.50
CA ASN A 80 15.60 18.66 -8.89
C ASN A 80 14.47 19.00 -7.90
N LEU A 81 14.80 19.13 -6.62
CA LEU A 81 13.84 19.45 -5.56
C LEU A 81 13.11 20.80 -5.77
N LYS A 82 13.70 21.73 -6.51
CA LYS A 82 13.07 23.03 -6.80
C LYS A 82 11.85 22.92 -7.72
N ASP A 83 11.70 21.79 -8.44
CA ASP A 83 10.58 21.55 -9.34
C ASP A 83 9.37 20.98 -8.62
N TRP A 84 9.51 20.66 -7.32
CA TRP A 84 8.44 20.13 -6.49
C TRP A 84 7.70 21.22 -5.74
N LYS A 85 6.36 21.22 -5.83
CA LYS A 85 5.50 22.12 -5.05
C LYS A 85 5.54 21.80 -3.54
N HIS A 86 5.62 20.51 -3.21
CA HIS A 86 5.69 19.98 -1.86
C HIS A 86 6.92 19.07 -1.73
N ASP A 87 7.38 18.82 -0.51
CA ASP A 87 8.43 17.83 -0.27
C ASP A 87 7.99 16.47 -0.83
N PRO A 88 8.77 15.86 -1.75
CA PRO A 88 8.38 14.60 -2.38
C PRO A 88 8.27 13.41 -1.42
N PHE A 89 8.87 13.49 -0.23
CA PHE A 89 8.82 12.46 0.80
C PHE A 89 7.97 12.84 2.02
N HIS A 90 7.18 13.90 1.89
CA HIS A 90 6.19 14.30 2.87
C HIS A 90 4.82 14.43 2.17
N ALA A 91 4.05 13.33 2.21
CA ALA A 91 2.79 13.24 1.49
C ALA A 91 1.77 14.28 1.95
N VAL A 92 1.29 15.09 1.02
CA VAL A 92 0.30 16.15 1.25
C VAL A 92 -0.97 15.86 0.46
N VAL A 93 -2.11 16.06 1.09
CA VAL A 93 -3.41 16.09 0.41
C VAL A 93 -3.86 17.55 0.30
N GLU A 94 -4.03 18.03 -0.91
CA GLU A 94 -4.46 19.41 -1.20
C GLU A 94 -5.40 19.37 -2.40
N ASP A 95 -6.53 20.06 -2.31
CA ASP A 95 -7.55 20.16 -3.38
C ASP A 95 -7.98 18.79 -3.94
N GLY A 96 -8.14 17.78 -3.07
CA GLY A 96 -8.55 16.43 -3.46
C GLY A 96 -7.47 15.62 -4.18
N LYS A 97 -6.21 16.06 -4.16
CA LYS A 97 -5.06 15.38 -4.79
C LYS A 97 -4.02 15.02 -3.76
N LEU A 98 -3.44 13.83 -3.90
CA LEU A 98 -2.32 13.35 -3.09
C LEU A 98 -1.01 13.66 -3.81
N TYR A 99 -0.13 14.41 -3.14
CA TYR A 99 1.19 14.79 -3.64
C TYR A 99 2.29 14.02 -2.93
N GLY A 100 3.30 13.60 -3.68
CA GLY A 100 4.51 12.95 -3.18
C GLY A 100 5.11 11.99 -4.20
N ARG A 101 6.39 11.62 -4.03
CA ARG A 101 7.06 10.65 -4.90
C ARG A 101 6.43 9.27 -4.74
N GLY A 102 5.99 8.68 -5.85
CA GLY A 102 5.28 7.40 -5.86
C GLY A 102 3.77 7.49 -5.67
N ALA A 103 3.18 8.68 -5.51
CA ALA A 103 1.73 8.83 -5.37
C ALA A 103 0.98 8.23 -6.56
N ALA A 104 1.44 8.48 -7.78
CA ALA A 104 0.87 7.93 -9.01
C ALA A 104 1.50 6.58 -9.41
N ASP A 105 2.81 6.42 -9.23
CA ASP A 105 3.59 5.26 -9.67
C ASP A 105 4.50 4.75 -8.55
N MET A 106 4.07 3.68 -7.77
CA MET A 106 2.66 3.25 -7.78
C MET A 106 2.15 2.99 -6.34
N LYS A 107 2.74 3.68 -5.32
CA LYS A 107 2.37 3.51 -3.90
C LYS A 107 0.88 3.81 -3.64
N GLY A 108 0.29 4.74 -4.39
CA GLY A 108 -1.15 5.00 -4.33
C GLY A 108 -1.97 3.79 -4.75
N ALA A 109 -1.58 3.10 -5.83
CA ALA A 109 -2.23 1.88 -6.28
C ALA A 109 -2.00 0.72 -5.30
N VAL A 110 -0.78 0.57 -4.76
CA VAL A 110 -0.48 -0.43 -3.71
C VAL A 110 -1.36 -0.23 -2.49
N ALA A 111 -1.51 1.01 -2.03
CA ALA A 111 -2.42 1.33 -0.93
C ALA A 111 -3.87 0.98 -1.27
N ALA A 112 -4.32 1.33 -2.47
CA ALA A 112 -5.69 1.11 -2.91
C ALA A 112 -6.05 -0.39 -2.95
N PHE A 113 -5.25 -1.25 -3.59
CA PHE A 113 -5.57 -2.67 -3.65
C PHE A 113 -5.39 -3.39 -2.30
N THR A 114 -4.42 -2.96 -1.48
CA THR A 114 -4.24 -3.54 -0.13
C THR A 114 -5.44 -3.24 0.77
N VAL A 115 -5.92 -1.99 0.76
CA VAL A 115 -7.12 -1.61 1.50
C VAL A 115 -8.38 -2.25 0.92
N ALA A 116 -8.46 -2.40 -0.40
CA ALA A 116 -9.58 -3.10 -1.04
C ALA A 116 -9.66 -4.57 -0.61
N ALA A 117 -8.52 -5.27 -0.54
CA ALA A 117 -8.45 -6.65 -0.03
C ALA A 117 -8.87 -6.72 1.44
N HIS A 118 -8.39 -5.80 2.29
CA HIS A 118 -8.80 -5.67 3.68
C HIS A 118 -10.32 -5.45 3.79
N ARG A 119 -10.85 -4.48 3.05
CA ARG A 119 -12.29 -4.18 3.03
C ARG A 119 -13.11 -5.39 2.63
N TYR A 120 -12.72 -6.05 1.55
CA TYR A 120 -13.41 -7.22 1.04
C TYR A 120 -13.48 -8.36 2.07
N ALA A 121 -12.37 -8.61 2.77
CA ALA A 121 -12.32 -9.60 3.83
C ALA A 121 -13.25 -9.27 5.01
N VAL A 122 -13.27 -8.00 5.43
CA VAL A 122 -14.15 -7.54 6.53
C VAL A 122 -15.62 -7.62 6.14
N GLU A 123 -15.99 -7.04 4.98
CA GLU A 123 -17.38 -6.94 4.56
C GLU A 123 -18.00 -8.31 4.22
N ASN A 124 -17.20 -9.27 3.78
CA ASN A 124 -17.67 -10.62 3.44
C ASN A 124 -17.38 -11.67 4.51
N GLY A 125 -16.74 -11.31 5.64
CA GLY A 125 -16.39 -12.26 6.69
C GLY A 125 -15.56 -13.45 6.19
N LYS A 126 -14.74 -13.23 5.14
CA LYS A 126 -13.97 -14.25 4.41
C LYS A 126 -14.82 -15.34 3.73
N ASN A 127 -16.09 -15.09 3.43
CA ASN A 127 -16.97 -15.99 2.67
C ASN A 127 -16.71 -15.94 1.15
N PHE A 128 -15.46 -16.16 0.75
CA PHE A 128 -14.96 -16.22 -0.62
C PHE A 128 -13.97 -17.39 -0.75
N ALA A 129 -13.52 -17.61 -1.98
CA ALA A 129 -12.50 -18.60 -2.29
C ALA A 129 -11.09 -18.14 -1.92
#